data_0cb25c58dc06643d6f2093516f05fca5
#
_entry.id   0cb25c58dc06643d6f2093516f05fca5
#
_cell.length_a   1.000
_cell.length_b   1.000
_cell.length_c   1.000
_cell.angle_alpha   90.00
_cell.angle_beta   90.00
_cell.angle_gamma   90.00
#
_symmetry.space_group_name_H-M   'P 1'
#
loop_
_entity.id
_entity.type
_entity.pdbx_description
1 polymer ?
#
loop_
_entity_poly.entity_id
_entity_poly.type
_entity_poly.pdbx_seq_one_letter_code
_entity_poly.pdbx_strand_id
1 'polypeptide(L)'
;MTYHHLSVLVHRQAEKYGDKTALKYRDYEKAQWIPISWNEFSQTVRQAANAMVELGVQEEENIGIFSQNKPECLFTDFAAFANRAVTIPLYATSSPAQAQYIINDAQIRFLFVGEQFQYDAAFSVFGFCPSLVQLIIFDPAVVKDPRDMSSIYYDEFLAKGKDLPHNEVVEERTARASAEDLANILYTSGTTGEPKGVMLHHSCYLEAFRIHDIRLVDMTDKDVSMNFLPLTHVFEKAWTYLCVHKGVQVCINLRPADIQTTIKEIRPTLMCSVPRFWEKVYAGVQEKIAETTGIKKMLMLDAIKVGRIHNLDYLRVGKTPPRMIQLKYKFYEKTIYALLKKTIGIENGNFFPTAGAAVPDEICEFVHSVGIDMLVGYGLTESTATVSCTSKTGYDIGSVGQVMPEVEVKIGEDNEILLRGKTITKGYYKKAEATAAAIDGEGWFHTGDAGYFKNGQLYLTERIKDLFKTSNGKYIAPQALETKLVIDRYIDQIAIIADQRKFVSALIVPVYGFVKQYAKEKGIEYKDMAELLEHPKITALFRARIDTLQQQFAHYEQIKRFTLLPEPFSMEKGELTNTLKLKRPVVARNYKEVIDKMYEE
;
A
#
# COMPACT_ATOMS: atom_id res chain seq x y z
N MET A 1 -15.91 -2.64 -22.66
CA MET A 1 -15.02 -2.30 -23.80
C MET A 1 -13.94 -3.36 -23.86
N THR A 2 -13.73 -3.96 -25.01
CA THR A 2 -12.66 -4.95 -25.21
C THR A 2 -11.47 -4.24 -25.85
N TYR A 3 -10.38 -4.10 -25.14
CA TYR A 3 -9.07 -3.72 -25.65
C TYR A 3 -8.04 -4.76 -25.18
N HIS A 4 -6.99 -4.93 -25.95
CA HIS A 4 -5.99 -5.98 -25.74
C HIS A 4 -4.65 -5.42 -25.24
N HIS A 5 -4.56 -4.10 -25.04
CA HIS A 5 -3.36 -3.42 -24.57
C HIS A 5 -3.71 -2.12 -23.86
N LEU A 6 -2.94 -1.72 -22.82
CA LEU A 6 -3.22 -0.53 -22.02
C LEU A 6 -2.96 0.78 -22.79
N SER A 7 -2.20 0.78 -23.87
CA SER A 7 -1.90 1.98 -24.68
C SER A 7 -3.14 2.72 -25.16
N VAL A 8 -4.22 2.00 -25.46
CA VAL A 8 -5.45 2.59 -26.00
C VAL A 8 -6.44 3.00 -24.91
N LEU A 9 -6.16 2.66 -23.65
CA LEU A 9 -7.13 2.82 -22.56
C LEU A 9 -7.57 4.28 -22.37
N VAL A 10 -6.61 5.20 -22.19
CA VAL A 10 -6.89 6.60 -21.92
C VAL A 10 -7.60 7.28 -23.12
N HIS A 11 -7.19 6.95 -24.35
CA HIS A 11 -7.81 7.49 -25.57
C HIS A 11 -9.27 7.06 -25.69
N ARG A 12 -9.58 5.78 -25.44
CA ARG A 12 -10.96 5.28 -25.46
C ARG A 12 -11.83 5.87 -24.37
N GLN A 13 -11.26 6.15 -23.21
CA GLN A 13 -11.98 6.84 -22.15
C GLN A 13 -12.23 8.32 -22.52
N ALA A 14 -11.28 8.97 -23.20
CA ALA A 14 -11.48 10.33 -23.72
C ALA A 14 -12.61 10.40 -24.75
N GLU A 15 -12.70 9.43 -25.68
CA GLU A 15 -13.80 9.29 -26.63
C GLU A 15 -15.17 9.17 -25.93
N LYS A 16 -15.20 8.47 -24.77
CA LYS A 16 -16.43 8.24 -24.01
C LYS A 16 -16.84 9.42 -23.11
N TYR A 17 -15.87 10.06 -22.48
CA TYR A 17 -16.12 11.00 -21.39
C TYR A 17 -15.75 12.46 -21.71
N GLY A 18 -14.99 12.71 -22.78
CA GLY A 18 -14.65 14.05 -23.25
C GLY A 18 -14.04 14.96 -22.17
N ASP A 19 -14.72 16.05 -21.87
CA ASP A 19 -14.28 17.05 -20.91
C ASP A 19 -14.64 16.74 -19.45
N LYS A 20 -15.25 15.57 -19.16
CA LYS A 20 -15.42 15.12 -17.77
C LYS A 20 -14.03 14.99 -17.11
N THR A 21 -13.94 15.37 -15.84
CA THR A 21 -12.70 15.27 -15.08
C THR A 21 -12.25 13.83 -14.93
N ALA A 22 -11.02 13.53 -15.37
CA ALA A 22 -10.35 12.24 -15.20
C ALA A 22 -9.48 12.22 -13.94
N LEU A 23 -8.64 13.25 -13.81
CA LEU A 23 -7.69 13.37 -12.71
C LEU A 23 -7.87 14.71 -12.00
N LYS A 24 -7.46 14.76 -10.72
CA LYS A 24 -7.26 16.02 -9.99
C LYS A 24 -5.98 15.93 -9.18
N TYR A 25 -5.28 17.04 -9.06
CA TYR A 25 -4.15 17.21 -8.15
C TYR A 25 -4.22 18.56 -7.45
N ARG A 26 -3.53 18.69 -6.31
CA ARG A 26 -3.57 19.94 -5.55
C ARG A 26 -2.44 20.87 -5.99
N ASP A 27 -2.81 22.08 -6.39
CA ASP A 27 -1.89 23.21 -6.51
C ASP A 27 -1.75 23.86 -5.12
N TYR A 28 -0.55 23.75 -4.53
CA TYR A 28 -0.30 24.24 -3.18
C TYR A 28 -0.09 25.75 -3.12
N GLU A 29 0.33 26.38 -4.22
CA GLU A 29 0.49 27.83 -4.27
C GLU A 29 -0.87 28.52 -4.31
N LYS A 30 -1.79 28.00 -5.12
CA LYS A 30 -3.16 28.52 -5.27
C LYS A 30 -4.14 27.94 -4.26
N ALA A 31 -3.70 26.96 -3.44
CA ALA A 31 -4.52 26.22 -2.48
C ALA A 31 -5.82 25.65 -3.08
N GLN A 32 -5.77 25.16 -4.33
CA GLN A 32 -6.93 24.64 -5.06
C GLN A 32 -6.62 23.31 -5.76
N TRP A 33 -7.68 22.56 -6.05
CA TRP A 33 -7.59 21.33 -6.83
C TRP A 33 -7.73 21.63 -8.32
N ILE A 34 -6.71 21.28 -9.09
CA ILE A 34 -6.67 21.46 -10.54
C ILE A 34 -7.25 20.20 -11.20
N PRO A 35 -8.34 20.33 -11.96
CA PRO A 35 -8.88 19.22 -12.74
C PRO A 35 -8.08 19.02 -14.03
N ILE A 36 -8.01 17.78 -14.49
CA ILE A 36 -7.54 17.36 -15.80
C ILE A 36 -8.67 16.53 -16.41
N SER A 37 -9.19 16.95 -17.55
CA SER A 37 -10.24 16.22 -18.27
C SER A 37 -9.68 14.97 -18.96
N TRP A 38 -10.57 14.05 -19.38
CA TRP A 38 -10.16 12.91 -20.18
C TRP A 38 -9.52 13.31 -21.50
N ASN A 39 -10.02 14.38 -22.13
CA ASN A 39 -9.43 14.94 -23.37
C ASN A 39 -8.01 15.45 -23.11
N GLU A 40 -7.80 16.24 -22.06
CA GLU A 40 -6.46 16.74 -21.69
C GLU A 40 -5.52 15.60 -21.31
N PHE A 41 -6.00 14.59 -20.57
CA PHE A 41 -5.21 13.41 -20.24
C PHE A 41 -4.77 12.68 -21.51
N SER A 42 -5.70 12.40 -22.42
CA SER A 42 -5.43 11.75 -23.71
C SER A 42 -4.44 12.56 -24.57
N GLN A 43 -4.61 13.87 -24.62
CA GLN A 43 -3.72 14.75 -25.38
C GLN A 43 -2.30 14.75 -24.82
N THR A 44 -2.16 14.86 -23.47
CA THR A 44 -0.85 14.86 -22.82
C THR A 44 -0.13 13.52 -23.01
N VAL A 45 -0.86 12.39 -22.90
CA VAL A 45 -0.30 11.05 -23.19
C VAL A 45 0.21 10.97 -24.63
N ARG A 46 -0.54 11.49 -25.60
CA ARG A 46 -0.11 11.52 -27.01
C ARG A 46 1.14 12.36 -27.20
N GLN A 47 1.18 13.58 -26.65
CA GLN A 47 2.37 14.44 -26.71
C GLN A 47 3.59 13.78 -26.09
N ALA A 48 3.43 13.15 -24.92
CA ALA A 48 4.50 12.43 -24.25
C ALA A 48 4.98 11.20 -25.07
N ALA A 49 4.05 10.47 -25.71
CA ALA A 49 4.41 9.34 -26.55
C ALA A 49 5.22 9.78 -27.79
N ASN A 50 4.80 10.88 -28.44
CA ASN A 50 5.54 11.45 -29.54
C ASN A 50 6.92 11.95 -29.10
N ALA A 51 7.00 12.63 -27.94
CA ALA A 51 8.27 13.11 -27.39
C ALA A 51 9.22 11.95 -27.07
N MET A 52 8.72 10.79 -26.63
CA MET A 52 9.54 9.59 -26.42
C MET A 52 10.16 9.10 -27.74
N VAL A 53 9.42 9.12 -28.85
CA VAL A 53 9.97 8.78 -30.18
C VAL A 53 11.07 9.76 -30.56
N GLU A 54 10.88 11.06 -30.38
CA GLU A 54 11.88 12.09 -30.67
C GLU A 54 13.15 11.95 -29.80
N LEU A 55 13.03 11.45 -28.57
CA LEU A 55 14.17 11.07 -27.74
C LEU A 55 14.85 9.77 -28.16
N GLY A 56 14.28 9.04 -29.11
CA GLY A 56 14.78 7.77 -29.60
C GLY A 56 14.47 6.58 -28.70
N VAL A 57 13.37 6.64 -27.93
CA VAL A 57 12.86 5.49 -27.17
C VAL A 57 12.46 4.38 -28.13
N GLN A 58 12.92 3.15 -27.85
CA GLN A 58 12.64 1.96 -28.65
C GLN A 58 11.53 1.11 -28.02
N GLU A 59 10.95 0.19 -28.82
CA GLU A 59 10.07 -0.86 -28.29
C GLU A 59 10.84 -1.73 -27.27
N GLU A 60 10.14 -2.21 -26.24
CA GLU A 60 10.67 -3.03 -25.14
C GLU A 60 11.76 -2.33 -24.30
N GLU A 61 12.00 -1.04 -24.53
CA GLU A 61 12.95 -0.26 -23.76
C GLU A 61 12.42 0.07 -22.36
N ASN A 62 13.30 0.01 -21.37
CA ASN A 62 12.97 0.27 -19.96
C ASN A 62 13.06 1.76 -19.64
N ILE A 63 11.94 2.33 -19.21
CA ILE A 63 11.79 3.74 -18.81
C ILE A 63 11.61 3.81 -17.29
N GLY A 64 12.48 4.55 -16.61
CA GLY A 64 12.39 4.72 -15.16
C GLY A 64 11.49 5.88 -14.76
N ILE A 65 10.76 5.72 -13.63
CA ILE A 65 9.98 6.80 -13.00
C ILE A 65 10.38 6.84 -11.53
N PHE A 66 11.12 7.86 -11.12
CA PHE A 66 11.57 8.07 -9.75
C PHE A 66 10.89 9.30 -9.17
N SER A 67 9.67 9.12 -8.67
CA SER A 67 8.81 10.24 -8.26
C SER A 67 7.84 9.84 -7.17
N GLN A 68 7.38 10.82 -6.42
CA GLN A 68 6.13 10.72 -5.66
C GLN A 68 4.94 10.65 -6.61
N ASN A 69 3.75 10.39 -6.07
CA ASN A 69 2.55 10.36 -6.89
C ASN A 69 2.31 11.73 -7.54
N LYS A 70 2.27 11.75 -8.86
CA LYS A 70 1.99 12.94 -9.69
C LYS A 70 1.20 12.52 -10.93
N PRO A 71 0.42 13.42 -11.55
CA PRO A 71 -0.25 13.14 -12.83
C PRO A 71 0.74 12.71 -13.92
N GLU A 72 1.94 13.30 -13.93
CA GLU A 72 3.02 13.03 -14.88
C GLU A 72 3.46 11.55 -14.85
N CYS A 73 3.36 10.88 -13.70
CA CYS A 73 3.64 9.44 -13.61
C CYS A 73 2.68 8.63 -14.48
N LEU A 74 1.39 8.98 -14.47
CA LEU A 74 0.38 8.32 -15.32
C LEU A 74 0.54 8.69 -16.79
N PHE A 75 0.84 9.96 -17.09
CA PHE A 75 1.12 10.36 -18.46
C PHE A 75 2.31 9.59 -19.05
N THR A 76 3.37 9.43 -18.26
CA THR A 76 4.57 8.69 -18.65
C THR A 76 4.29 7.19 -18.82
N ASP A 77 3.52 6.57 -17.90
CA ASP A 77 3.15 5.15 -18.00
C ASP A 77 2.40 4.89 -19.33
N PHE A 78 1.33 5.65 -19.61
CA PHE A 78 0.51 5.41 -20.81
C PHE A 78 1.22 5.83 -22.10
N ALA A 79 2.10 6.83 -22.07
CA ALA A 79 2.95 7.19 -23.19
C ALA A 79 3.99 6.11 -23.51
N ALA A 80 4.60 5.52 -22.50
CA ALA A 80 5.50 4.38 -22.66
C ALA A 80 4.77 3.17 -23.26
N PHE A 81 3.55 2.87 -22.77
CA PHE A 81 2.73 1.78 -23.34
C PHE A 81 2.38 2.02 -24.80
N ALA A 82 2.11 3.26 -25.24
CA ALA A 82 1.89 3.57 -26.64
C ALA A 82 3.12 3.34 -27.50
N ASN A 83 4.30 3.41 -26.92
CA ASN A 83 5.57 3.08 -27.56
C ASN A 83 6.00 1.61 -27.38
N ARG A 84 5.18 0.75 -26.76
CA ARG A 84 5.53 -0.63 -26.37
C ARG A 84 6.79 -0.68 -25.49
N ALA A 85 7.06 0.39 -24.75
CA ALA A 85 8.12 0.49 -23.77
C ALA A 85 7.62 0.08 -22.38
N VAL A 86 8.55 -0.31 -21.51
CA VAL A 86 8.28 -0.86 -20.19
C VAL A 86 8.54 0.19 -19.13
N THR A 87 7.64 0.40 -18.18
CA THR A 87 7.89 1.36 -17.11
C THR A 87 8.36 0.69 -15.82
N ILE A 88 9.34 1.32 -15.18
CA ILE A 88 9.99 0.85 -13.95
C ILE A 88 9.89 1.95 -12.91
N PRO A 89 8.89 1.88 -12.03
CA PRO A 89 8.77 2.87 -10.97
C PRO A 89 9.75 2.57 -9.82
N LEU A 90 10.48 3.61 -9.39
CA LEU A 90 11.35 3.61 -8.22
C LEU A 90 10.62 4.30 -7.06
N TYR A 91 10.72 3.76 -5.86
CA TYR A 91 10.15 4.42 -4.68
C TYR A 91 10.74 5.81 -4.49
N ALA A 92 9.89 6.81 -4.30
CA ALA A 92 10.28 8.20 -4.12
C ALA A 92 11.31 8.42 -2.98
N THR A 93 11.37 7.49 -2.04
CA THR A 93 12.28 7.48 -0.87
C THR A 93 13.50 6.59 -1.08
N SER A 94 13.72 6.04 -2.28
CA SER A 94 14.89 5.21 -2.54
C SER A 94 16.18 6.01 -2.37
N SER A 95 17.16 5.39 -1.69
CA SER A 95 18.49 5.98 -1.58
C SER A 95 19.21 5.98 -2.93
N PRO A 96 20.26 6.81 -3.12
CA PRO A 96 21.08 6.78 -4.33
C PRO A 96 21.57 5.38 -4.71
N ALA A 97 22.02 4.59 -3.73
CA ALA A 97 22.48 3.22 -3.97
C ALA A 97 21.36 2.28 -4.45
N GLN A 98 20.15 2.43 -3.91
CA GLN A 98 18.98 1.66 -4.37
C GLN A 98 18.57 2.07 -5.78
N ALA A 99 18.57 3.37 -6.08
CA ALA A 99 18.31 3.88 -7.42
C ALA A 99 19.34 3.37 -8.42
N GLN A 100 20.63 3.45 -8.10
CA GLN A 100 21.73 2.93 -8.92
C GLN A 100 21.56 1.44 -9.23
N TYR A 101 21.21 0.63 -8.20
CA TYR A 101 20.98 -0.80 -8.39
C TYR A 101 19.87 -1.06 -9.42
N ILE A 102 18.71 -0.42 -9.25
CA ILE A 102 17.56 -0.62 -10.13
C ILE A 102 17.85 -0.13 -11.56
N ILE A 103 18.48 1.05 -11.69
CA ILE A 103 18.84 1.63 -12.99
C ILE A 103 19.75 0.67 -13.75
N ASN A 104 20.77 0.10 -13.08
CA ASN A 104 21.73 -0.80 -13.71
C ASN A 104 21.14 -2.19 -13.98
N ASP A 105 20.41 -2.78 -13.04
CA ASP A 105 19.77 -4.10 -13.22
C ASP A 105 18.74 -4.08 -14.36
N ALA A 106 17.91 -3.04 -14.39
CA ALA A 106 16.90 -2.84 -15.41
C ALA A 106 17.45 -2.18 -16.70
N GLN A 107 18.68 -1.70 -16.70
CA GLN A 107 19.27 -0.98 -17.83
C GLN A 107 18.40 0.19 -18.31
N ILE A 108 17.93 1.00 -17.35
CA ILE A 108 17.10 2.18 -17.62
C ILE A 108 17.92 3.19 -18.44
N ARG A 109 17.35 3.66 -19.54
CA ARG A 109 17.99 4.63 -20.43
C ARG A 109 17.49 6.06 -20.19
N PHE A 110 16.21 6.22 -19.96
CA PHE A 110 15.57 7.50 -19.62
C PHE A 110 14.93 7.38 -18.23
N LEU A 111 15.22 8.34 -17.36
CA LEU A 111 14.68 8.35 -16.00
C LEU A 111 13.91 9.65 -15.77
N PHE A 112 12.60 9.52 -15.56
CA PHE A 112 11.74 10.63 -15.15
C PHE A 112 11.84 10.81 -13.63
N VAL A 113 12.22 12.01 -13.18
CA VAL A 113 12.47 12.31 -11.76
C VAL A 113 11.46 13.34 -11.24
N GLY A 114 10.98 13.15 -10.01
CA GLY A 114 9.91 13.95 -9.43
C GLY A 114 10.37 15.31 -8.93
N GLU A 115 10.92 15.35 -7.73
CA GLU A 115 11.28 16.54 -6.98
C GLU A 115 12.82 16.61 -6.75
N GLN A 116 13.28 17.64 -6.05
CA GLN A 116 14.72 17.87 -5.83
C GLN A 116 15.44 16.64 -5.27
N PHE A 117 14.85 15.97 -4.27
CA PHE A 117 15.48 14.77 -3.68
C PHE A 117 15.71 13.66 -4.71
N GLN A 118 14.73 13.38 -5.57
CA GLN A 118 14.86 12.32 -6.57
C GLN A 118 15.85 12.73 -7.67
N TYR A 119 15.85 14.01 -8.05
CA TYR A 119 16.82 14.54 -8.98
C TYR A 119 18.25 14.42 -8.42
N ASP A 120 18.49 14.90 -7.20
CA ASP A 120 19.81 14.85 -6.57
C ASP A 120 20.31 13.42 -6.41
N ALA A 121 19.43 12.50 -5.97
CA ALA A 121 19.74 11.09 -5.83
C ALA A 121 20.12 10.45 -7.18
N ALA A 122 19.33 10.71 -8.23
CA ALA A 122 19.58 10.16 -9.57
C ALA A 122 20.84 10.76 -10.19
N PHE A 123 21.03 12.08 -10.09
CA PHE A 123 22.20 12.77 -10.64
C PHE A 123 23.50 12.34 -9.95
N SER A 124 23.47 12.12 -8.63
CA SER A 124 24.65 11.66 -7.88
C SER A 124 25.19 10.30 -8.35
N VAL A 125 24.35 9.46 -8.95
CA VAL A 125 24.72 8.13 -9.47
C VAL A 125 24.77 8.07 -10.99
N PHE A 126 24.48 9.17 -11.68
CA PHE A 126 24.39 9.22 -13.15
C PHE A 126 25.66 8.66 -13.82
N GLY A 127 26.84 9.07 -13.37
CA GLY A 127 28.13 8.59 -13.89
C GLY A 127 28.43 7.12 -13.59
N PHE A 128 27.67 6.47 -12.72
CA PHE A 128 27.79 5.05 -12.37
C PHE A 128 26.72 4.17 -13.01
N CYS A 129 25.90 4.75 -13.89
CA CYS A 129 24.81 4.08 -14.60
C CYS A 129 25.04 4.16 -16.11
N PRO A 130 25.81 3.24 -16.72
CA PRO A 130 26.20 3.31 -18.13
C PRO A 130 25.05 3.31 -19.13
N SER A 131 23.90 2.76 -18.75
CA SER A 131 22.69 2.77 -19.60
C SER A 131 21.95 4.09 -19.58
N LEU A 132 22.10 4.88 -18.50
CA LEU A 132 21.32 6.10 -18.28
C LEU A 132 21.83 7.24 -19.16
N VAL A 133 20.99 7.70 -20.08
CA VAL A 133 21.32 8.74 -21.06
C VAL A 133 20.84 10.11 -20.62
N GLN A 134 19.63 10.19 -20.02
CA GLN A 134 19.00 11.47 -19.72
C GLN A 134 18.05 11.37 -18.53
N LEU A 135 18.00 12.45 -17.72
CA LEU A 135 16.95 12.69 -16.72
C LEU A 135 15.90 13.64 -17.31
N ILE A 136 14.62 13.35 -17.07
CA ILE A 136 13.49 14.23 -17.39
C ILE A 136 12.83 14.65 -16.08
N ILE A 137 12.79 15.93 -15.79
CA ILE A 137 12.45 16.49 -14.48
C ILE A 137 10.98 16.93 -14.48
N PHE A 138 10.13 16.32 -13.64
CA PHE A 138 8.71 16.66 -13.55
C PHE A 138 8.45 18.02 -12.91
N ASP A 139 9.16 18.32 -11.81
CA ASP A 139 8.93 19.56 -11.06
C ASP A 139 9.80 20.71 -11.60
N PRO A 140 9.19 21.78 -12.15
CA PRO A 140 9.95 22.93 -12.65
C PRO A 140 10.70 23.69 -11.54
N ALA A 141 10.39 23.46 -10.26
CA ALA A 141 11.09 24.06 -9.13
C ALA A 141 12.44 23.40 -8.83
N VAL A 142 12.75 22.26 -9.43
CA VAL A 142 14.04 21.57 -9.26
C VAL A 142 15.17 22.45 -9.78
N VAL A 143 16.18 22.66 -8.96
CA VAL A 143 17.41 23.35 -9.34
C VAL A 143 18.43 22.32 -9.80
N LYS A 144 18.79 22.35 -11.09
CA LYS A 144 19.78 21.44 -11.66
C LYS A 144 21.18 21.74 -11.14
N ASP A 145 21.98 20.70 -10.93
CA ASP A 145 23.42 20.84 -10.68
C ASP A 145 24.08 21.58 -11.86
N PRO A 146 24.96 22.56 -11.62
CA PRO A 146 25.66 23.30 -12.70
C PRO A 146 26.43 22.43 -13.70
N ARG A 147 26.77 21.20 -13.33
CA ARG A 147 27.44 20.21 -14.18
C ARG A 147 26.47 19.41 -15.06
N ASP A 148 25.18 19.52 -14.80
CA ASP A 148 24.15 18.79 -15.55
C ASP A 148 23.79 19.51 -16.86
N MET A 149 24.37 19.03 -17.95
CA MET A 149 24.16 19.57 -19.29
C MET A 149 23.15 18.76 -20.11
N SER A 150 22.63 17.64 -19.58
CA SER A 150 21.82 16.68 -20.34
C SER A 150 20.37 16.62 -19.91
N SER A 151 20.05 16.91 -18.66
CA SER A 151 18.67 16.83 -18.15
C SER A 151 17.79 17.94 -18.69
N ILE A 152 16.54 17.62 -18.98
CA ILE A 152 15.52 18.55 -19.46
C ILE A 152 14.32 18.55 -18.51
N TYR A 153 13.57 19.66 -18.46
CA TYR A 153 12.30 19.71 -17.75
C TYR A 153 11.16 19.05 -18.57
N TYR A 154 10.12 18.65 -17.88
CA TYR A 154 9.01 17.91 -18.48
C TYR A 154 8.23 18.71 -19.53
N ASP A 155 8.14 20.02 -19.38
CA ASP A 155 7.56 20.93 -20.39
C ASP A 155 8.42 20.99 -21.67
N GLU A 156 9.75 21.01 -21.53
CA GLU A 156 10.70 20.93 -22.65
C GLU A 156 10.60 19.56 -23.35
N PHE A 157 10.42 18.49 -22.56
CA PHE A 157 10.16 17.14 -23.08
C PHE A 157 8.84 17.10 -23.88
N LEU A 158 7.73 17.57 -23.30
CA LEU A 158 6.43 17.61 -23.98
C LEU A 158 6.45 18.47 -25.25
N ALA A 159 7.20 19.59 -25.24
CA ALA A 159 7.33 20.45 -26.40
C ALA A 159 7.90 19.73 -27.63
N LYS A 160 8.75 18.72 -27.45
CA LYS A 160 9.28 17.89 -28.55
C LYS A 160 8.20 17.10 -29.30
N GLY A 161 7.09 16.73 -28.61
CA GLY A 161 5.97 15.98 -29.19
C GLY A 161 4.76 16.83 -29.57
N LYS A 162 4.79 18.16 -29.32
CA LYS A 162 3.61 19.02 -29.43
C LYS A 162 3.11 19.23 -30.86
N ASP A 163 4.03 19.42 -31.79
CA ASP A 163 3.70 19.78 -33.19
C ASP A 163 3.53 18.55 -34.09
N LEU A 164 3.48 17.37 -33.49
CA LEU A 164 3.30 16.10 -34.17
C LEU A 164 1.90 15.53 -33.83
N PRO A 165 0.81 16.01 -34.49
CA PRO A 165 -0.55 15.57 -34.19
C PRO A 165 -0.76 14.06 -34.46
N HIS A 166 -0.03 13.51 -35.43
CA HIS A 166 0.04 12.09 -35.75
C HIS A 166 1.49 11.69 -35.93
N ASN A 167 1.96 10.78 -35.06
CA ASN A 167 3.27 10.18 -35.22
C ASN A 167 3.08 8.75 -35.73
N GLU A 168 3.40 8.52 -37.02
CA GLU A 168 3.24 7.23 -37.67
C GLU A 168 3.93 6.09 -36.90
N VAL A 169 5.08 6.38 -36.27
CA VAL A 169 5.82 5.39 -35.45
C VAL A 169 5.01 4.96 -34.24
N VAL A 170 4.35 5.89 -33.53
CA VAL A 170 3.52 5.56 -32.36
C VAL A 170 2.29 4.76 -32.82
N GLU A 171 1.68 5.13 -33.93
CA GLU A 171 0.52 4.42 -34.49
C GLU A 171 0.89 2.99 -34.89
N GLU A 172 2.00 2.81 -35.59
CA GLU A 172 2.51 1.48 -35.97
C GLU A 172 2.84 0.61 -34.75
N ARG A 173 3.50 1.18 -33.73
CA ARG A 173 3.81 0.49 -32.47
C ARG A 173 2.53 0.06 -31.76
N THR A 174 1.56 0.97 -31.64
CA THR A 174 0.25 0.68 -31.02
C THR A 174 -0.54 -0.38 -31.81
N ALA A 175 -0.48 -0.36 -33.13
CA ALA A 175 -1.15 -1.35 -33.98
C ALA A 175 -0.57 -2.76 -33.83
N ARG A 176 0.74 -2.86 -33.52
CA ARG A 176 1.42 -4.15 -33.26
C ARG A 176 1.41 -4.56 -31.79
N ALA A 177 0.87 -3.74 -30.89
CA ALA A 177 0.87 -4.00 -29.46
C ALA A 177 0.09 -5.27 -29.11
N SER A 178 0.63 -6.04 -28.19
CA SER A 178 0.09 -7.33 -27.74
C SER A 178 -0.17 -7.31 -26.23
N ALA A 179 -1.19 -8.03 -25.79
CA ALA A 179 -1.41 -8.26 -24.36
C ALA A 179 -0.20 -8.93 -23.67
N GLU A 180 0.63 -9.61 -24.43
CA GLU A 180 1.83 -10.28 -23.94
C GLU A 180 3.06 -9.36 -23.87
N ASP A 181 2.95 -8.10 -24.30
CA ASP A 181 3.99 -7.10 -24.10
C ASP A 181 4.14 -6.83 -22.60
N LEU A 182 5.37 -6.57 -22.17
CA LEU A 182 5.67 -6.23 -20.78
C LEU A 182 5.24 -4.79 -20.50
N ALA A 183 4.38 -4.60 -19.50
CA ALA A 183 3.91 -3.27 -19.12
C ALA A 183 4.82 -2.63 -18.06
N ASN A 184 5.07 -3.36 -16.97
CA ASN A 184 5.87 -2.85 -15.85
C ASN A 184 6.84 -3.91 -15.33
N ILE A 185 7.97 -3.44 -14.78
CA ILE A 185 8.81 -4.22 -13.88
C ILE A 185 8.77 -3.53 -12.51
N LEU A 186 8.15 -4.19 -11.53
CA LEU A 186 8.02 -3.64 -10.18
C LEU A 186 9.05 -4.30 -9.25
N TYR A 187 9.99 -3.49 -8.74
CA TYR A 187 11.02 -3.99 -7.83
C TYR A 187 10.48 -4.16 -6.42
N THR A 188 10.51 -5.38 -5.91
CA THR A 188 10.12 -5.72 -4.54
C THR A 188 11.36 -5.90 -3.67
N SER A 189 11.37 -5.27 -2.50
CA SER A 189 12.41 -5.53 -1.50
C SER A 189 12.13 -6.88 -0.84
N GLY A 190 12.85 -7.91 -1.28
CA GLY A 190 12.87 -9.18 -0.55
C GLY A 190 13.35 -8.98 0.89
N THR A 191 12.84 -9.77 1.84
CA THR A 191 13.28 -9.72 3.24
C THR A 191 14.73 -10.17 3.43
N THR A 192 15.33 -10.82 2.43
CA THR A 192 16.60 -11.53 2.54
C THR A 192 17.65 -11.21 1.47
N GLY A 193 17.44 -10.22 0.58
CA GLY A 193 18.38 -9.98 -0.51
C GLY A 193 18.14 -8.71 -1.31
N GLU A 194 18.83 -8.61 -2.45
CA GLU A 194 18.64 -7.52 -3.40
C GLU A 194 17.20 -7.50 -3.95
N PRO A 195 16.66 -6.32 -4.29
CA PRO A 195 15.34 -6.22 -4.89
C PRO A 195 15.22 -7.02 -6.17
N LYS A 196 14.07 -7.68 -6.36
CA LYS A 196 13.76 -8.43 -7.58
C LYS A 196 12.70 -7.71 -8.39
N GLY A 197 12.93 -7.57 -9.69
CA GLY A 197 11.96 -6.97 -10.61
C GLY A 197 10.88 -7.98 -11.02
N VAL A 198 9.66 -7.79 -10.54
CA VAL A 198 8.49 -8.60 -10.93
C VAL A 198 7.99 -8.13 -12.27
N MET A 199 7.90 -9.03 -13.26
CA MET A 199 7.44 -8.73 -14.61
C MET A 199 5.93 -8.80 -14.70
N LEU A 200 5.28 -7.68 -15.01
CA LEU A 200 3.83 -7.61 -15.21
C LEU A 200 3.52 -7.23 -16.67
N HIS A 201 2.86 -8.16 -17.36
CA HIS A 201 2.44 -7.99 -18.75
C HIS A 201 1.12 -7.23 -18.82
N HIS A 202 0.78 -6.65 -19.96
CA HIS A 202 -0.51 -6.03 -20.16
C HIS A 202 -1.66 -7.01 -19.91
N SER A 203 -1.50 -8.28 -20.28
CA SER A 203 -2.47 -9.36 -20.02
C SER A 203 -2.81 -9.51 -18.53
N CYS A 204 -1.83 -9.32 -17.63
CA CYS A 204 -2.05 -9.40 -16.19
C CYS A 204 -3.02 -8.30 -15.69
N TYR A 205 -2.83 -7.06 -16.15
CA TYR A 205 -3.73 -5.94 -15.81
C TYR A 205 -5.11 -6.10 -16.45
N LEU A 206 -5.19 -6.50 -17.70
CA LEU A 206 -6.46 -6.73 -18.40
C LEU A 206 -7.30 -7.80 -17.69
N GLU A 207 -6.66 -8.88 -17.27
CA GLU A 207 -7.33 -9.91 -16.49
C GLU A 207 -7.72 -9.41 -15.10
N ALA A 208 -6.84 -8.62 -14.43
CA ALA A 208 -7.19 -7.98 -13.17
C ALA A 208 -8.43 -7.10 -13.31
N PHE A 209 -8.56 -6.30 -14.39
CA PHE A 209 -9.76 -5.49 -14.63
C PHE A 209 -11.00 -6.38 -14.79
N ARG A 210 -10.91 -7.45 -15.59
CA ARG A 210 -12.01 -8.37 -15.84
C ARG A 210 -12.54 -9.02 -14.55
N ILE A 211 -11.66 -9.53 -13.70
CA ILE A 211 -12.08 -10.17 -12.44
C ILE A 211 -12.64 -9.17 -11.44
N HIS A 212 -12.14 -7.91 -11.44
CA HIS A 212 -12.69 -6.85 -10.60
C HIS A 212 -14.03 -6.33 -11.15
N ASP A 213 -14.26 -6.30 -12.47
CA ASP A 213 -15.57 -5.97 -13.04
C ASP A 213 -16.66 -6.96 -12.57
N ILE A 214 -16.30 -8.23 -12.40
CA ILE A 214 -17.21 -9.27 -11.87
C ILE A 214 -17.42 -9.10 -10.36
N ARG A 215 -16.38 -8.75 -9.60
CA ARG A 215 -16.42 -8.72 -8.13
C ARG A 215 -16.91 -7.38 -7.57
N LEU A 216 -16.47 -6.24 -8.13
CA LEU A 216 -16.73 -4.89 -7.64
C LEU A 216 -17.83 -4.22 -8.48
N VAL A 217 -19.00 -4.83 -8.52
CA VAL A 217 -20.15 -4.37 -9.35
C VAL A 217 -20.67 -3.00 -8.96
N ASP A 218 -20.43 -2.56 -7.73
CA ASP A 218 -20.86 -1.26 -7.21
C ASP A 218 -19.89 -0.11 -7.61
N MET A 219 -18.75 -0.42 -8.21
CA MET A 219 -17.79 0.57 -8.69
C MET A 219 -18.21 1.14 -10.04
N THR A 220 -18.45 2.44 -10.12
CA THR A 220 -18.99 3.11 -11.31
C THR A 220 -18.17 4.35 -11.68
N ASP A 221 -18.43 4.92 -12.86
CA ASP A 221 -17.83 6.17 -13.35
C ASP A 221 -18.31 7.44 -12.60
N LYS A 222 -19.18 7.28 -11.60
CA LYS A 222 -19.59 8.35 -10.68
C LYS A 222 -18.73 8.43 -9.43
N ASP A 223 -17.94 7.39 -9.20
CA ASP A 223 -17.06 7.32 -8.04
C ASP A 223 -15.87 8.27 -8.17
N VAL A 224 -15.32 8.64 -7.01
CA VAL A 224 -14.12 9.45 -6.87
C VAL A 224 -13.13 8.65 -6.02
N SER A 225 -11.99 8.30 -6.59
CA SER A 225 -10.92 7.61 -5.89
C SER A 225 -9.84 8.59 -5.46
N MET A 226 -9.36 8.45 -4.23
CA MET A 226 -8.16 9.16 -3.78
C MET A 226 -6.96 8.22 -3.84
N ASN A 227 -5.96 8.63 -4.60
CA ASN A 227 -4.67 7.97 -4.72
C ASN A 227 -3.70 8.57 -3.70
N PHE A 228 -3.25 7.77 -2.71
CA PHE A 228 -2.29 8.22 -1.70
C PHE A 228 -1.21 7.19 -1.34
N LEU A 229 -1.45 5.91 -1.59
CA LEU A 229 -0.38 4.92 -1.50
C LEU A 229 0.57 5.11 -2.68
N PRO A 230 1.84 4.69 -2.59
CA PRO A 230 2.79 4.89 -3.68
C PRO A 230 2.36 4.19 -4.99
N LEU A 231 2.35 4.92 -6.11
CA LEU A 231 2.16 4.35 -7.46
C LEU A 231 3.26 3.36 -7.87
N THR A 232 4.35 3.33 -7.12
CA THR A 232 5.42 2.32 -7.24
C THR A 232 5.02 0.97 -6.69
N HIS A 233 3.98 0.90 -5.86
CA HIS A 233 3.48 -0.34 -5.31
C HIS A 233 2.31 -0.87 -6.15
N VAL A 234 2.31 -2.17 -6.44
CA VAL A 234 1.31 -2.81 -7.30
C VAL A 234 -0.14 -2.54 -6.86
N PHE A 235 -0.41 -2.47 -5.57
CA PHE A 235 -1.76 -2.27 -5.06
C PHE A 235 -2.35 -0.93 -5.51
N GLU A 236 -1.62 0.18 -5.36
CA GLU A 236 -2.09 1.48 -5.83
C GLU A 236 -2.03 1.61 -7.35
N LYS A 237 -0.98 1.07 -7.98
CA LYS A 237 -0.82 1.12 -9.45
C LYS A 237 -1.95 0.38 -10.16
N ALA A 238 -2.19 -0.87 -9.81
CA ALA A 238 -3.25 -1.67 -10.41
C ALA A 238 -4.64 -1.09 -10.11
N TRP A 239 -4.85 -0.57 -8.89
CA TRP A 239 -6.08 0.12 -8.51
C TRP A 239 -6.29 1.39 -9.33
N THR A 240 -5.28 2.23 -9.48
CA THR A 240 -5.37 3.45 -10.29
C THR A 240 -5.68 3.14 -11.75
N TYR A 241 -5.04 2.10 -12.34
CA TYR A 241 -5.35 1.66 -13.70
C TYR A 241 -6.79 1.10 -13.81
N LEU A 242 -7.27 0.38 -12.79
CA LEU A 242 -8.67 -0.04 -12.72
C LEU A 242 -9.62 1.16 -12.64
N CYS A 243 -9.30 2.19 -11.88
CA CYS A 243 -10.06 3.44 -11.83
C CYS A 243 -10.14 4.10 -13.23
N VAL A 244 -9.01 4.18 -13.94
CA VAL A 244 -8.97 4.67 -15.32
C VAL A 244 -9.85 3.80 -16.23
N HIS A 245 -9.77 2.47 -16.10
CA HIS A 245 -10.61 1.52 -16.85
C HIS A 245 -12.11 1.73 -16.61
N LYS A 246 -12.51 1.99 -15.36
CA LYS A 246 -13.93 2.21 -14.97
C LYS A 246 -14.42 3.63 -15.29
N GLY A 247 -13.55 4.56 -15.66
CA GLY A 247 -13.89 5.98 -15.84
C GLY A 247 -14.10 6.74 -14.55
N VAL A 248 -13.56 6.23 -13.44
CA VAL A 248 -13.55 6.84 -12.10
C VAL A 248 -12.61 8.03 -12.08
N GLN A 249 -13.03 9.14 -11.47
CA GLN A 249 -12.15 10.28 -11.24
C GLN A 249 -11.09 9.92 -10.20
N VAL A 250 -9.81 10.14 -10.51
CA VAL A 250 -8.70 9.90 -9.59
C VAL A 250 -8.16 11.23 -9.05
N CYS A 251 -8.17 11.40 -7.73
CA CYS A 251 -7.59 12.55 -7.04
C CYS A 251 -6.25 12.16 -6.46
N ILE A 252 -5.17 12.77 -6.94
CA ILE A 252 -3.80 12.40 -6.60
C ILE A 252 -3.34 13.23 -5.40
N ASN A 253 -2.99 12.55 -4.31
CA ASN A 253 -2.35 13.15 -3.14
C ASN A 253 -0.83 13.24 -3.40
N LEU A 254 -0.34 14.45 -3.71
CA LEU A 254 1.06 14.66 -4.06
C LEU A 254 2.00 14.51 -2.85
N ARG A 255 1.52 14.80 -1.64
CA ARG A 255 2.31 14.79 -0.41
C ARG A 255 1.72 13.81 0.59
N PRO A 256 2.38 12.69 0.89
CA PRO A 256 1.86 11.68 1.83
C PRO A 256 1.50 12.22 3.20
N ALA A 257 2.21 13.24 3.70
CA ALA A 257 1.94 13.89 4.98
C ALA A 257 0.57 14.59 5.04
N ASP A 258 0.02 15.00 3.91
CA ASP A 258 -1.21 15.79 3.84
C ASP A 258 -2.49 14.95 3.79
N ILE A 259 -2.40 13.63 3.91
CA ILE A 259 -3.53 12.70 3.80
C ILE A 259 -4.75 13.12 4.61
N GLN A 260 -4.54 13.60 5.85
CA GLN A 260 -5.64 14.02 6.73
C GLN A 260 -6.39 15.26 6.24
N THR A 261 -5.72 16.13 5.51
CA THR A 261 -6.31 17.33 4.91
C THR A 261 -6.96 16.99 3.58
N THR A 262 -6.23 16.31 2.71
CA THR A 262 -6.68 15.96 1.36
C THR A 262 -7.92 15.06 1.35
N ILE A 263 -8.02 14.09 2.25
CA ILE A 263 -9.20 13.22 2.35
C ILE A 263 -10.46 14.01 2.70
N LYS A 264 -10.36 15.03 3.57
CA LYS A 264 -11.49 15.89 3.95
C LYS A 264 -11.90 16.86 2.84
N GLU A 265 -10.96 17.27 1.99
CA GLU A 265 -11.23 18.13 0.84
C GLU A 265 -11.87 17.35 -0.30
N ILE A 266 -11.37 16.17 -0.60
CA ILE A 266 -11.83 15.30 -1.71
C ILE A 266 -13.11 14.56 -1.35
N ARG A 267 -13.24 14.05 -0.13
CA ARG A 267 -14.35 13.18 0.33
C ARG A 267 -14.57 12.00 -0.61
N PRO A 268 -13.54 11.15 -0.77
CA PRO A 268 -13.56 10.09 -1.76
C PRO A 268 -14.67 9.08 -1.50
N THR A 269 -15.20 8.50 -2.57
CA THR A 269 -16.09 7.34 -2.49
C THR A 269 -15.30 6.03 -2.41
N LEU A 270 -14.09 6.03 -2.94
CA LEU A 270 -13.18 4.89 -3.02
C LEU A 270 -11.76 5.33 -2.63
N MET A 271 -11.04 4.45 -1.97
CA MET A 271 -9.62 4.69 -1.65
C MET A 271 -8.96 3.38 -1.23
N CYS A 272 -7.88 3.00 -1.90
CA CYS A 272 -7.01 1.94 -1.38
C CYS A 272 -6.40 2.37 -0.05
N SER A 273 -6.35 1.47 0.90
CA SER A 273 -5.81 1.75 2.23
C SER A 273 -4.99 0.59 2.77
N VAL A 274 -4.20 0.87 3.79
CA VAL A 274 -3.46 -0.12 4.57
C VAL A 274 -4.02 -0.18 5.99
N PRO A 275 -3.84 -1.28 6.74
CA PRO A 275 -4.38 -1.41 8.10
C PRO A 275 -4.02 -0.25 9.01
N ARG A 276 -2.80 0.31 8.88
CA ARG A 276 -2.33 1.45 9.67
C ARG A 276 -3.21 2.70 9.58
N PHE A 277 -3.87 2.92 8.45
CA PHE A 277 -4.84 4.01 8.32
C PHE A 277 -6.03 3.81 9.27
N TRP A 278 -6.59 2.61 9.30
CA TRP A 278 -7.74 2.27 10.14
C TRP A 278 -7.38 2.15 11.63
N GLU A 279 -6.18 1.69 11.94
CA GLU A 279 -5.63 1.70 13.31
C GLU A 279 -5.59 3.12 13.89
N LYS A 280 -5.12 4.11 13.11
CA LYS A 280 -5.12 5.52 13.51
C LYS A 280 -6.54 6.07 13.70
N VAL A 281 -7.46 5.71 12.81
CA VAL A 281 -8.89 6.09 12.96
C VAL A 281 -9.45 5.49 14.24
N TYR A 282 -9.24 4.21 14.49
CA TYR A 282 -9.70 3.51 15.69
C TYR A 282 -9.12 4.14 16.96
N ALA A 283 -7.81 4.35 16.99
CA ALA A 283 -7.14 4.97 18.15
C ALA A 283 -7.70 6.36 18.46
N GLY A 284 -7.92 7.20 17.44
CA GLY A 284 -8.52 8.53 17.62
C GLY A 284 -9.96 8.47 18.15
N VAL A 285 -10.75 7.49 17.75
CA VAL A 285 -12.11 7.29 18.28
C VAL A 285 -12.05 6.82 19.74
N GLN A 286 -11.17 5.87 20.07
CA GLN A 286 -10.99 5.39 21.46
C GLN A 286 -10.55 6.52 22.39
N GLU A 287 -9.65 7.37 21.95
CA GLU A 287 -9.23 8.57 22.68
C GLU A 287 -10.41 9.50 22.93
N LYS A 288 -11.21 9.78 21.87
CA LYS A 288 -12.40 10.64 22.02
C LYS A 288 -13.44 10.08 22.98
N ILE A 289 -13.64 8.76 22.97
CA ILE A 289 -14.52 8.08 23.93
C ILE A 289 -13.95 8.19 25.35
N ALA A 290 -12.64 8.05 25.53
CA ALA A 290 -11.99 8.15 26.84
C ALA A 290 -12.14 9.56 27.45
N GLU A 291 -11.96 10.61 26.64
CA GLU A 291 -12.12 12.01 27.04
C GLU A 291 -13.58 12.42 27.32
N THR A 292 -14.53 11.71 26.70
CA THR A 292 -15.96 12.04 26.82
C THR A 292 -16.54 11.45 28.10
N THR A 293 -17.45 12.19 28.76
CA THR A 293 -18.12 11.75 29.99
C THR A 293 -19.65 11.83 29.88
N GLY A 294 -20.35 11.26 30.86
CA GLY A 294 -21.81 11.34 30.98
C GLY A 294 -22.58 10.70 29.83
N ILE A 295 -23.72 11.27 29.46
CA ILE A 295 -24.63 10.75 28.45
C ILE A 295 -23.98 10.63 27.07
N LYS A 296 -23.09 11.55 26.69
CA LYS A 296 -22.41 11.51 25.41
C LYS A 296 -21.56 10.25 25.26
N LYS A 297 -20.80 9.89 26.30
CA LYS A 297 -20.00 8.64 26.30
C LYS A 297 -20.88 7.41 26.16
N MET A 298 -21.97 7.37 26.92
CA MET A 298 -22.94 6.27 26.86
C MET A 298 -23.52 6.12 25.44
N LEU A 299 -23.90 7.21 24.78
CA LEU A 299 -24.42 7.19 23.41
C LEU A 299 -23.37 6.72 22.40
N MET A 300 -22.10 7.11 22.53
CA MET A 300 -21.02 6.64 21.65
C MET A 300 -20.82 5.13 21.79
N LEU A 301 -20.81 4.61 23.01
CA LEU A 301 -20.67 3.17 23.26
C LEU A 301 -21.91 2.37 22.79
N ASP A 302 -23.14 2.88 23.04
CA ASP A 302 -24.36 2.24 22.54
C ASP A 302 -24.41 2.25 21.00
N ALA A 303 -23.95 3.32 20.35
CA ALA A 303 -23.84 3.37 18.89
C ALA A 303 -22.94 2.24 18.36
N ILE A 304 -21.71 2.09 18.88
CA ILE A 304 -20.80 0.99 18.45
C ILE A 304 -21.46 -0.37 18.67
N LYS A 305 -22.10 -0.58 19.82
CA LYS A 305 -22.81 -1.84 20.11
C LYS A 305 -23.97 -2.09 19.15
N VAL A 306 -24.82 -1.10 18.90
CA VAL A 306 -25.96 -1.21 17.95
C VAL A 306 -25.47 -1.46 16.55
N GLY A 307 -24.41 -0.76 16.11
CA GLY A 307 -23.81 -0.96 14.81
C GLY A 307 -23.21 -2.36 14.65
N ARG A 308 -22.52 -2.87 15.67
CA ARG A 308 -22.02 -4.25 15.69
C ARG A 308 -23.14 -5.26 15.51
N ILE A 309 -24.19 -5.16 16.30
CA ILE A 309 -25.35 -6.06 16.18
C ILE A 309 -25.97 -5.94 14.77
N HIS A 310 -26.26 -4.72 14.30
CA HIS A 310 -26.91 -4.49 13.02
C HIS A 310 -26.10 -5.03 11.85
N ASN A 311 -24.81 -4.64 11.76
CA ASN A 311 -23.98 -4.92 10.61
C ASN A 311 -23.29 -6.29 10.69
N LEU A 312 -22.73 -6.67 11.84
CA LEU A 312 -21.94 -7.90 11.95
C LEU A 312 -22.77 -9.13 12.31
N ASP A 313 -23.73 -9.01 13.26
CA ASP A 313 -24.51 -10.18 13.69
C ASP A 313 -25.66 -10.51 12.71
N TYR A 314 -26.12 -9.49 11.95
CA TYR A 314 -27.23 -9.66 11.02
C TYR A 314 -26.87 -9.43 9.55
N LEU A 315 -26.58 -8.19 9.12
CA LEU A 315 -26.41 -7.90 7.68
C LEU A 315 -25.26 -8.68 7.05
N ARG A 316 -24.14 -8.78 7.73
CA ARG A 316 -22.98 -9.54 7.26
C ARG A 316 -23.33 -10.97 6.86
N VAL A 317 -24.21 -11.61 7.60
CA VAL A 317 -24.66 -13.01 7.37
C VAL A 317 -25.97 -13.10 6.60
N GLY A 318 -26.40 -12.03 5.92
CA GLY A 318 -27.60 -12.00 5.08
C GLY A 318 -28.93 -12.04 5.87
N LYS A 319 -28.91 -11.71 7.17
CA LYS A 319 -30.09 -11.68 8.02
C LYS A 319 -30.65 -10.28 8.21
N THR A 320 -31.93 -10.15 8.43
CA THR A 320 -32.58 -8.87 8.73
C THR A 320 -32.53 -8.59 10.25
N PRO A 321 -31.96 -7.42 10.67
CA PRO A 321 -31.93 -7.07 12.08
C PRO A 321 -33.33 -6.85 12.68
N PRO A 322 -33.51 -7.03 14.00
CA PRO A 322 -34.75 -6.69 14.69
C PRO A 322 -35.17 -5.23 14.50
N ARG A 323 -36.46 -4.91 14.41
CA ARG A 323 -36.97 -3.55 14.15
C ARG A 323 -36.38 -2.49 15.09
N MET A 324 -36.24 -2.77 16.38
CA MET A 324 -35.66 -1.83 17.35
C MET A 324 -34.18 -1.53 17.04
N ILE A 325 -33.41 -2.54 16.63
CA ILE A 325 -32.01 -2.37 16.22
C ILE A 325 -31.95 -1.54 14.94
N GLN A 326 -32.80 -1.78 13.96
CA GLN A 326 -32.86 -0.97 12.72
C GLN A 326 -33.19 0.50 13.00
N LEU A 327 -34.15 0.78 13.90
CA LEU A 327 -34.51 2.16 14.27
C LEU A 327 -33.36 2.88 14.98
N LYS A 328 -32.72 2.21 15.95
CA LYS A 328 -31.54 2.75 16.65
C LYS A 328 -30.38 2.98 15.67
N TYR A 329 -30.12 2.01 14.78
CA TYR A 329 -29.05 2.13 13.78
C TYR A 329 -29.28 3.35 12.87
N LYS A 330 -30.49 3.51 12.31
CA LYS A 330 -30.85 4.68 11.48
C LYS A 330 -30.69 6.01 12.22
N PHE A 331 -30.95 6.04 13.52
CA PHE A 331 -30.69 7.23 14.34
C PHE A 331 -29.18 7.51 14.45
N TYR A 332 -28.37 6.50 14.78
CA TYR A 332 -26.92 6.65 14.89
C TYR A 332 -26.24 6.90 13.53
N GLU A 333 -26.78 6.34 12.45
CA GLU A 333 -26.30 6.58 11.10
C GLU A 333 -26.37 8.05 10.70
N LYS A 334 -27.47 8.73 11.08
CA LYS A 334 -27.67 10.16 10.81
C LYS A 334 -26.94 11.09 11.80
N THR A 335 -26.44 10.56 12.89
CA THR A 335 -25.82 11.36 13.97
C THR A 335 -24.37 10.97 14.21
N ILE A 336 -24.12 9.93 14.96
CA ILE A 336 -22.77 9.56 15.41
C ILE A 336 -21.90 9.05 14.25
N TYR A 337 -22.41 8.13 13.42
CA TYR A 337 -21.61 7.58 12.31
C TYR A 337 -21.41 8.62 11.20
N ALA A 338 -22.42 9.44 10.90
CA ALA A 338 -22.26 10.55 9.94
C ALA A 338 -21.20 11.55 10.41
N LEU A 339 -21.20 11.91 11.71
CA LEU A 339 -20.18 12.80 12.28
C LEU A 339 -18.78 12.16 12.19
N LEU A 340 -18.65 10.88 12.52
CA LEU A 340 -17.39 10.16 12.43
C LEU A 340 -16.87 10.14 10.98
N LYS A 341 -17.70 9.70 10.03
CA LYS A 341 -17.33 9.66 8.59
C LYS A 341 -16.92 11.04 8.08
N LYS A 342 -17.64 12.09 8.45
CA LYS A 342 -17.30 13.49 8.12
C LYS A 342 -15.98 13.94 8.76
N THR A 343 -15.71 13.52 10.01
CA THR A 343 -14.46 13.86 10.70
C THR A 343 -13.25 13.24 10.01
N ILE A 344 -13.41 12.03 9.48
CA ILE A 344 -12.38 11.35 8.68
C ILE A 344 -12.31 11.98 7.28
N GLY A 345 -13.43 12.37 6.68
CA GLY A 345 -13.57 12.86 5.29
C GLY A 345 -14.01 11.78 4.31
N ILE A 346 -14.77 10.78 4.77
CA ILE A 346 -15.26 9.64 3.96
C ILE A 346 -16.78 9.52 4.01
N GLU A 347 -17.49 10.61 4.26
CA GLU A 347 -18.96 10.62 4.33
C GLU A 347 -19.66 10.16 3.05
N ASN A 348 -18.98 10.26 1.90
CA ASN A 348 -19.48 9.81 0.61
C ASN A 348 -19.03 8.37 0.26
N GLY A 349 -18.37 7.67 1.20
CA GLY A 349 -17.72 6.39 0.95
C GLY A 349 -18.67 5.32 0.40
N ASN A 350 -18.24 4.67 -0.69
CA ASN A 350 -18.86 3.48 -1.26
C ASN A 350 -18.23 2.22 -0.66
N PHE A 351 -16.91 2.07 -0.82
CA PHE A 351 -16.11 1.03 -0.14
C PHE A 351 -14.61 1.37 -0.17
N PHE A 352 -13.83 0.73 0.73
CA PHE A 352 -12.41 1.01 0.92
C PHE A 352 -11.62 -0.31 0.93
N PRO A 353 -10.96 -0.67 -0.21
CA PRO A 353 -10.05 -1.81 -0.23
C PRO A 353 -8.90 -1.62 0.75
N THR A 354 -8.63 -2.64 1.56
CA THR A 354 -7.59 -2.63 2.58
C THR A 354 -6.74 -3.89 2.46
N ALA A 355 -5.44 -3.73 2.21
CA ALA A 355 -4.52 -4.85 2.01
C ALA A 355 -3.07 -4.47 2.39
N GLY A 356 -2.12 -5.36 2.11
CA GLY A 356 -0.68 -5.15 2.29
C GLY A 356 -0.12 -5.58 3.65
N ALA A 357 -0.98 -5.75 4.66
CA ALA A 357 -0.66 -6.35 5.96
C ALA A 357 -1.93 -6.96 6.56
N ALA A 358 -1.79 -7.75 7.62
CA ALA A 358 -2.93 -8.30 8.35
C ALA A 358 -3.75 -7.17 9.00
N VAL A 359 -5.08 -7.25 8.90
CA VAL A 359 -6.01 -6.33 9.57
C VAL A 359 -6.41 -6.97 10.91
N PRO A 360 -6.18 -6.30 12.06
CA PRO A 360 -6.66 -6.80 13.34
C PRO A 360 -8.19 -6.97 13.34
N ASP A 361 -8.69 -8.06 13.91
CA ASP A 361 -10.12 -8.37 13.96
C ASP A 361 -10.93 -7.24 14.62
N GLU A 362 -10.41 -6.65 15.70
CA GLU A 362 -11.04 -5.55 16.42
C GLU A 362 -11.20 -4.29 15.55
N ILE A 363 -10.22 -4.02 14.69
CA ILE A 363 -10.27 -2.91 13.75
C ILE A 363 -11.33 -3.19 12.68
N CYS A 364 -11.32 -4.40 12.12
CA CYS A 364 -12.31 -4.85 11.14
C CYS A 364 -13.72 -4.75 11.71
N GLU A 365 -13.96 -5.30 12.91
CA GLU A 365 -15.24 -5.22 13.61
C GLU A 365 -15.68 -3.77 13.85
N PHE A 366 -14.77 -2.92 14.32
CA PHE A 366 -15.08 -1.51 14.58
C PHE A 366 -15.50 -0.77 13.31
N VAL A 367 -14.69 -0.88 12.24
CA VAL A 367 -14.93 -0.18 10.97
C VAL A 367 -16.29 -0.55 10.39
N HIS A 368 -16.59 -1.84 10.35
CA HIS A 368 -17.91 -2.30 9.90
C HIS A 368 -19.05 -1.91 10.86
N SER A 369 -18.81 -1.89 12.17
CA SER A 369 -19.84 -1.48 13.16
C SER A 369 -20.29 -0.04 12.94
N VAL A 370 -19.40 0.85 12.50
CA VAL A 370 -19.77 2.25 12.22
C VAL A 370 -20.26 2.46 10.78
N GLY A 371 -20.54 1.38 10.05
CA GLY A 371 -21.12 1.41 8.71
C GLY A 371 -20.14 1.89 7.63
N ILE A 372 -18.88 1.52 7.74
CA ILE A 372 -17.86 1.73 6.70
C ILE A 372 -17.59 0.39 6.03
N ASP A 373 -17.76 0.33 4.71
CA ASP A 373 -17.51 -0.87 3.92
C ASP A 373 -16.01 -1.00 3.61
N MET A 374 -15.29 -1.64 4.52
CA MET A 374 -13.88 -1.99 4.33
C MET A 374 -13.79 -3.37 3.66
N LEU A 375 -13.17 -3.45 2.49
CA LEU A 375 -12.95 -4.72 1.78
C LEU A 375 -11.51 -5.21 2.04
N VAL A 376 -11.38 -6.20 2.91
CA VAL A 376 -10.07 -6.80 3.21
C VAL A 376 -9.65 -7.68 2.06
N GLY A 377 -8.44 -7.46 1.53
CA GLY A 377 -7.90 -8.21 0.42
C GLY A 377 -6.50 -8.78 0.68
N TYR A 378 -6.18 -9.82 -0.08
CA TYR A 378 -4.86 -10.43 -0.13
C TYR A 378 -4.34 -10.44 -1.56
N GLY A 379 -3.06 -10.17 -1.70
CA GLY A 379 -2.34 -10.29 -2.95
C GLY A 379 -0.88 -9.86 -2.82
N LEU A 380 -0.18 -10.06 -3.90
CA LEU A 380 1.25 -9.86 -4.05
C LEU A 380 1.53 -9.00 -5.28
N THR A 381 2.73 -8.49 -5.42
CA THR A 381 3.17 -7.89 -6.68
C THR A 381 3.09 -8.91 -7.81
N GLU A 382 3.47 -10.14 -7.52
CA GLU A 382 3.47 -11.28 -8.43
C GLU A 382 2.06 -11.74 -8.87
N SER A 383 1.00 -11.30 -8.17
CA SER A 383 -0.40 -11.60 -8.54
C SER A 383 -1.18 -10.39 -9.08
N THR A 384 -0.49 -9.36 -9.52
CA THR A 384 -1.11 -8.11 -10.01
C THR A 384 -2.11 -7.54 -8.98
N ALA A 385 -1.68 -7.48 -7.73
CA ALA A 385 -2.33 -6.96 -6.54
C ALA A 385 -3.38 -7.87 -5.87
N THR A 386 -4.23 -8.62 -6.59
CA THR A 386 -5.39 -9.24 -5.93
C THR A 386 -5.51 -10.73 -6.20
N VAL A 387 -5.51 -11.52 -5.12
CA VAL A 387 -5.81 -12.98 -5.11
C VAL A 387 -7.20 -13.23 -4.55
N SER A 388 -7.55 -12.53 -3.46
CA SER A 388 -8.85 -12.65 -2.80
C SER A 388 -9.26 -11.30 -2.20
N CYS A 389 -10.55 -11.10 -2.02
CA CYS A 389 -11.07 -10.00 -1.22
C CYS A 389 -12.44 -10.35 -0.60
N THR A 390 -12.76 -9.69 0.53
CA THR A 390 -14.08 -9.76 1.12
C THR A 390 -15.09 -9.00 0.27
N SER A 391 -16.36 -9.41 0.37
CA SER A 391 -17.50 -8.68 -0.17
C SER A 391 -18.12 -7.81 0.91
N LYS A 392 -19.07 -6.93 0.57
CA LYS A 392 -19.82 -6.12 1.55
C LYS A 392 -20.64 -6.99 2.51
N THR A 393 -21.03 -8.20 2.10
CA THR A 393 -21.77 -9.19 2.90
C THR A 393 -21.22 -10.58 2.67
N GLY A 394 -21.54 -11.54 3.54
CA GLY A 394 -21.11 -12.94 3.39
C GLY A 394 -19.62 -13.17 3.62
N TYR A 395 -18.97 -12.32 4.41
CA TYR A 395 -17.54 -12.46 4.77
C TYR A 395 -17.37 -12.89 6.23
N ASP A 396 -16.26 -13.50 6.54
CA ASP A 396 -15.84 -13.81 7.91
C ASP A 396 -14.80 -12.82 8.39
N ILE A 397 -14.92 -12.36 9.64
CA ILE A 397 -13.87 -11.56 10.29
C ILE A 397 -12.60 -12.41 10.41
N GLY A 398 -11.45 -11.80 10.17
CA GLY A 398 -10.14 -12.47 10.15
C GLY A 398 -9.81 -13.17 8.82
N SER A 399 -10.78 -13.29 7.89
CA SER A 399 -10.51 -13.78 6.54
C SER A 399 -10.01 -12.68 5.61
N VAL A 400 -9.32 -13.06 4.55
CA VAL A 400 -8.98 -12.18 3.41
C VAL A 400 -9.97 -12.36 2.24
N GLY A 401 -11.12 -12.95 2.53
CA GLY A 401 -12.25 -13.08 1.64
C GLY A 401 -12.20 -14.29 0.70
N GLN A 402 -13.08 -14.25 -0.27
CA GLN A 402 -13.19 -15.28 -1.31
C GLN A 402 -12.13 -15.02 -2.38
N VAL A 403 -11.61 -16.10 -2.97
CA VAL A 403 -10.72 -16.03 -4.13
C VAL A 403 -11.40 -15.26 -5.27
N MET A 404 -10.65 -14.43 -5.96
CA MET A 404 -11.13 -13.71 -7.14
C MET A 404 -11.51 -14.67 -8.26
N PRO A 405 -12.48 -14.32 -9.10
CA PRO A 405 -12.81 -15.12 -10.28
C PRO A 405 -11.57 -15.44 -11.12
N GLU A 406 -11.51 -16.64 -11.69
CA GLU A 406 -10.43 -17.09 -12.58
C GLU A 406 -9.01 -17.11 -11.96
N VAL A 407 -8.89 -16.89 -10.66
CA VAL A 407 -7.66 -17.12 -9.91
C VAL A 407 -7.78 -18.50 -9.24
N GLU A 408 -6.81 -19.36 -9.48
CA GLU A 408 -6.73 -20.65 -8.82
C GLU A 408 -5.84 -20.54 -7.58
N VAL A 409 -6.34 -21.07 -6.45
CA VAL A 409 -5.61 -21.12 -5.19
C VAL A 409 -5.62 -22.55 -4.67
N LYS A 410 -4.45 -23.07 -4.33
CA LYS A 410 -4.24 -24.38 -3.73
C LYS A 410 -3.43 -24.23 -2.44
N ILE A 411 -3.76 -25.01 -1.44
CA ILE A 411 -2.94 -25.12 -0.23
C ILE A 411 -1.98 -26.29 -0.42
N GLY A 412 -0.70 -26.01 -0.43
CA GLY A 412 0.39 -26.96 -0.61
C GLY A 412 0.96 -27.50 0.71
N GLU A 413 2.20 -27.98 0.67
CA GLU A 413 2.95 -28.40 1.85
C GLU A 413 3.18 -27.21 2.80
N ASP A 414 3.35 -27.45 4.07
CA ASP A 414 3.51 -26.44 5.12
C ASP A 414 2.38 -25.37 5.14
N ASN A 415 1.19 -25.73 4.61
CA ASN A 415 0.06 -24.85 4.40
C ASN A 415 0.38 -23.66 3.47
N GLU A 416 1.36 -23.77 2.58
CA GLU A 416 1.71 -22.73 1.63
C GLU A 416 0.56 -22.46 0.66
N ILE A 417 0.27 -21.19 0.42
CA ILE A 417 -0.68 -20.75 -0.59
C ILE A 417 0.01 -20.75 -1.95
N LEU A 418 -0.50 -21.55 -2.86
CA LEU A 418 -0.02 -21.64 -4.23
C LEU A 418 -1.03 -20.98 -5.17
N LEU A 419 -0.55 -20.24 -6.16
CA LEU A 419 -1.38 -19.44 -7.06
C LEU A 419 -1.17 -19.85 -8.52
N ARG A 420 -2.27 -19.83 -9.30
CA ARG A 420 -2.21 -19.97 -10.74
C ARG A 420 -3.30 -19.13 -11.40
N GLY A 421 -3.03 -18.51 -12.54
CA GLY A 421 -3.99 -17.70 -13.30
C GLY A 421 -3.30 -16.63 -14.13
N LYS A 422 -4.08 -15.93 -14.94
CA LYS A 422 -3.56 -14.92 -15.89
C LYS A 422 -3.08 -13.63 -15.20
N THR A 423 -3.48 -13.39 -13.94
CA THR A 423 -2.99 -12.27 -13.14
C THR A 423 -1.61 -12.52 -12.54
N ILE A 424 -1.11 -13.78 -12.62
CA ILE A 424 0.17 -14.15 -12.01
C ILE A 424 1.32 -13.80 -12.96
N THR A 425 2.39 -13.25 -12.38
CA THR A 425 3.62 -12.94 -13.12
C THR A 425 4.19 -14.16 -13.85
N LYS A 426 4.89 -13.92 -14.95
CA LYS A 426 5.67 -14.97 -15.62
C LYS A 426 7.07 -15.15 -15.03
N GLY A 427 7.44 -14.33 -14.03
CA GLY A 427 8.71 -14.46 -13.33
C GLY A 427 9.39 -13.13 -13.00
N TYR A 428 10.66 -13.24 -12.64
CA TYR A 428 11.51 -12.13 -12.23
C TYR A 428 12.48 -11.75 -13.35
N TYR A 429 12.59 -10.46 -13.61
CA TYR A 429 13.42 -9.90 -14.67
C TYR A 429 14.89 -10.29 -14.48
N LYS A 430 15.49 -10.91 -15.50
CA LYS A 430 16.88 -11.42 -15.50
C LYS A 430 17.25 -12.35 -14.33
N LYS A 431 16.28 -12.97 -13.65
CA LYS A 431 16.50 -13.85 -12.50
C LYS A 431 15.89 -15.24 -12.77
N ALA A 432 16.43 -15.98 -13.74
CA ALA A 432 15.90 -17.29 -14.15
C ALA A 432 15.83 -18.31 -12.99
N GLU A 433 16.86 -18.38 -12.15
CA GLU A 433 16.89 -19.29 -10.98
C GLU A 433 15.80 -18.92 -9.97
N ALA A 434 15.63 -17.62 -9.66
CA ALA A 434 14.58 -17.16 -8.75
C ALA A 434 13.18 -17.42 -9.34
N THR A 435 13.02 -17.31 -10.65
CA THR A 435 11.77 -17.64 -11.34
C THR A 435 11.47 -19.13 -11.24
N ALA A 436 12.44 -19.99 -11.53
CA ALA A 436 12.29 -21.45 -11.44
C ALA A 436 12.04 -21.94 -10.00
N ALA A 437 12.55 -21.22 -9.01
CA ALA A 437 12.28 -21.50 -7.59
C ALA A 437 10.89 -21.02 -7.14
N ALA A 438 10.30 -20.03 -7.83
CA ALA A 438 9.01 -19.46 -7.48
C ALA A 438 7.83 -20.05 -8.27
N ILE A 439 8.07 -20.59 -9.47
CA ILE A 439 7.03 -21.18 -10.33
C ILE A 439 7.45 -22.62 -10.62
N ASP A 440 6.63 -23.57 -10.16
CA ASP A 440 6.91 -24.99 -10.33
C ASP A 440 6.61 -25.50 -11.76
N GLY A 441 6.93 -26.77 -12.01
CA GLY A 441 6.72 -27.42 -13.31
C GLY A 441 5.25 -27.56 -13.75
N GLU A 442 4.30 -27.39 -12.83
CA GLU A 442 2.86 -27.39 -13.10
C GLU A 442 2.29 -25.97 -13.28
N GLY A 443 3.14 -24.94 -13.16
CA GLY A 443 2.78 -23.53 -13.29
C GLY A 443 2.17 -22.90 -12.02
N TRP A 444 2.34 -23.52 -10.86
CA TRP A 444 1.95 -22.93 -9.58
C TRP A 444 3.03 -21.98 -9.08
N PHE A 445 2.60 -20.78 -8.71
CA PHE A 445 3.44 -19.79 -8.06
C PHE A 445 3.45 -20.03 -6.55
N HIS A 446 4.61 -20.21 -5.97
CA HIS A 446 4.89 -20.38 -4.55
C HIS A 446 4.97 -19.02 -3.86
N THR A 447 3.96 -18.67 -3.06
CA THR A 447 3.87 -17.34 -2.45
C THR A 447 4.81 -17.15 -1.27
N GLY A 448 5.15 -18.22 -0.58
CA GLY A 448 5.82 -18.21 0.72
C GLY A 448 4.91 -17.71 1.85
N ASP A 449 3.63 -17.48 1.61
CA ASP A 449 2.61 -17.16 2.61
C ASP A 449 1.83 -18.44 2.96
N ALA A 450 1.57 -18.68 4.24
CA ALA A 450 0.77 -19.80 4.71
C ALA A 450 -0.67 -19.39 4.97
N GLY A 451 -1.59 -20.33 4.75
CA GLY A 451 -3.00 -20.09 4.97
C GLY A 451 -3.86 -21.34 4.85
N TYR A 452 -5.16 -21.15 4.99
CA TYR A 452 -6.14 -22.24 4.88
C TYR A 452 -7.50 -21.72 4.42
N PHE A 453 -8.33 -22.64 3.94
CA PHE A 453 -9.74 -22.34 3.63
C PHE A 453 -10.67 -22.72 4.77
N LYS A 454 -11.63 -21.83 5.06
CA LYS A 454 -12.74 -22.08 5.95
C LYS A 454 -13.99 -21.37 5.40
N ASN A 455 -15.12 -22.06 5.35
CA ASN A 455 -16.39 -21.51 4.84
C ASN A 455 -16.27 -20.90 3.42
N GLY A 456 -15.40 -21.43 2.56
CA GLY A 456 -15.16 -20.89 1.22
C GLY A 456 -14.35 -19.58 1.18
N GLN A 457 -13.78 -19.18 2.30
CA GLN A 457 -12.94 -17.99 2.43
C GLN A 457 -11.50 -18.36 2.75
N LEU A 458 -10.56 -17.57 2.25
CA LEU A 458 -9.14 -17.73 2.49
C LEU A 458 -8.76 -17.00 3.79
N TYR A 459 -7.93 -17.66 4.60
CA TYR A 459 -7.33 -17.12 5.80
C TYR A 459 -5.81 -17.17 5.66
N LEU A 460 -5.16 -16.05 5.96
CA LEU A 460 -3.71 -16.02 6.10
C LEU A 460 -3.32 -16.35 7.53
N THR A 461 -2.25 -17.07 7.69
CA THR A 461 -1.65 -17.30 9.01
C THR A 461 -0.38 -16.49 9.17
N GLU A 462 0.60 -16.71 8.30
CA GLU A 462 1.91 -16.07 8.40
C GLU A 462 2.75 -16.27 7.13
N ARG A 463 3.92 -15.62 7.07
CA ARG A 463 4.95 -15.94 6.08
C ARG A 463 5.80 -17.10 6.57
N ILE A 464 5.94 -18.13 5.75
CA ILE A 464 6.70 -19.33 6.08
C ILE A 464 8.16 -18.98 6.44
N LYS A 465 8.77 -18.04 5.71
CA LYS A 465 10.15 -17.57 5.94
C LYS A 465 10.29 -16.62 7.14
N ASP A 466 9.19 -16.03 7.61
CA ASP A 466 9.19 -15.10 8.75
C ASP A 466 8.89 -15.80 10.08
N LEU A 467 8.61 -17.11 10.05
CA LEU A 467 8.50 -17.93 11.25
C LEU A 467 9.83 -17.98 12.00
N PHE A 468 9.80 -17.64 13.27
CA PHE A 468 10.95 -17.83 14.14
C PHE A 468 10.95 -19.24 14.73
N LYS A 469 12.10 -19.87 14.73
CA LYS A 469 12.31 -21.14 15.44
C LYS A 469 13.11 -20.85 16.71
N THR A 470 12.47 -20.95 17.86
CA THR A 470 13.16 -20.79 19.14
C THR A 470 14.24 -21.87 19.34
N SER A 471 15.20 -21.63 20.24
CA SER A 471 16.22 -22.62 20.60
C SER A 471 15.63 -23.95 21.13
N ASN A 472 14.38 -23.93 21.61
CA ASN A 472 13.63 -25.10 22.07
C ASN A 472 12.80 -25.76 20.96
N GLY A 473 13.00 -25.36 19.70
CA GLY A 473 12.34 -25.95 18.54
C GLY A 473 10.88 -25.55 18.34
N LYS A 474 10.35 -24.55 19.08
CA LYS A 474 9.00 -24.04 18.92
C LYS A 474 8.96 -22.99 17.82
N TYR A 475 7.93 -23.03 16.98
CA TYR A 475 7.68 -22.00 15.97
C TYR A 475 6.87 -20.85 16.56
N ILE A 476 7.26 -19.63 16.28
CA ILE A 476 6.61 -18.38 16.68
C ILE A 476 6.25 -17.61 15.43
N ALA A 477 5.02 -17.15 15.35
CA ALA A 477 4.50 -16.25 14.33
C ALA A 477 4.65 -14.78 14.81
N PRO A 478 5.74 -14.09 14.49
CA PRO A 478 5.98 -12.75 15.03
C PRO A 478 4.92 -11.75 14.62
N GLN A 479 4.43 -11.83 13.38
CA GLN A 479 3.44 -10.89 12.84
C GLN A 479 2.10 -10.99 13.57
N ALA A 480 1.67 -12.18 14.00
CA ALA A 480 0.43 -12.35 14.76
C ALA A 480 0.47 -11.60 16.11
N LEU A 481 1.60 -11.71 16.83
CA LEU A 481 1.82 -10.97 18.07
C LEU A 481 1.90 -9.46 17.84
N GLU A 482 2.65 -9.02 16.84
CA GLU A 482 2.82 -7.61 16.51
C GLU A 482 1.49 -6.95 16.14
N THR A 483 0.71 -7.59 15.27
CA THR A 483 -0.62 -7.13 14.87
C THR A 483 -1.56 -6.98 16.06
N LYS A 484 -1.50 -7.91 17.02
CA LYS A 484 -2.34 -7.86 18.22
C LYS A 484 -1.93 -6.76 19.19
N LEU A 485 -0.63 -6.52 19.34
CA LEU A 485 -0.11 -5.57 20.32
C LEU A 485 -0.15 -4.12 19.83
N VAL A 486 -0.01 -3.88 18.53
CA VAL A 486 -0.04 -2.53 17.96
C VAL A 486 -1.40 -1.83 18.07
N ILE A 487 -2.46 -2.56 18.42
CA ILE A 487 -3.79 -2.00 18.71
C ILE A 487 -3.77 -1.14 19.99
N ASP A 488 -2.79 -1.38 20.88
CA ASP A 488 -2.69 -0.65 22.13
C ASP A 488 -2.28 0.81 21.88
N ARG A 489 -3.00 1.74 22.50
CA ARG A 489 -2.78 3.19 22.35
C ARG A 489 -1.36 3.65 22.72
N TYR A 490 -0.63 2.89 23.53
CA TYR A 490 0.74 3.22 23.94
C TYR A 490 1.81 2.64 23.01
N ILE A 491 1.46 1.73 22.09
CA ILE A 491 2.41 1.04 21.20
C ILE A 491 2.28 1.60 19.80
N ASP A 492 3.34 2.24 19.29
CA ASP A 492 3.40 2.75 17.92
C ASP A 492 4.00 1.74 16.95
N GLN A 493 5.15 1.15 17.31
CA GLN A 493 5.82 0.10 16.53
C GLN A 493 6.30 -0.99 17.48
N ILE A 494 6.36 -2.21 16.98
CA ILE A 494 6.85 -3.35 17.75
C ILE A 494 7.60 -4.32 16.84
N ALA A 495 8.72 -4.85 17.32
CA ALA A 495 9.48 -5.91 16.68
C ALA A 495 9.62 -7.08 17.63
N ILE A 496 9.05 -8.22 17.27
CA ILE A 496 9.19 -9.46 18.03
C ILE A 496 10.55 -10.08 17.75
N ILE A 497 11.20 -10.55 18.81
CA ILE A 497 12.51 -11.22 18.80
C ILE A 497 12.33 -12.60 19.43
N ALA A 498 12.59 -13.64 18.67
CA ALA A 498 12.47 -15.03 19.16
C ALA A 498 13.37 -16.02 18.42
N ASP A 499 13.88 -15.65 17.22
CA ASP A 499 14.66 -16.59 16.39
C ASP A 499 15.93 -17.02 17.10
N GLN A 500 16.12 -18.37 17.23
CA GLN A 500 17.22 -19.01 17.96
C GLN A 500 17.34 -18.58 19.43
N ARG A 501 16.30 -17.95 20.02
CA ARG A 501 16.30 -17.50 21.43
C ARG A 501 15.50 -18.43 22.33
N LYS A 502 15.77 -18.38 23.65
CA LYS A 502 15.13 -19.27 24.67
C LYS A 502 13.63 -18.96 24.85
N PHE A 503 13.22 -17.70 24.63
CA PHE A 503 11.84 -17.23 24.79
C PHE A 503 11.59 -16.02 23.89
N VAL A 504 10.33 -15.60 23.78
CA VAL A 504 9.92 -14.42 23.01
C VAL A 504 10.21 -13.15 23.80
N SER A 505 10.86 -12.18 23.15
CA SER A 505 11.02 -10.82 23.64
C SER A 505 10.57 -9.81 22.58
N ALA A 506 10.50 -8.52 22.93
CA ALA A 506 10.09 -7.47 22.01
C ALA A 506 10.89 -6.18 22.19
N LEU A 507 11.15 -5.51 21.06
CA LEU A 507 11.52 -4.10 21.01
C LEU A 507 10.26 -3.30 20.72
N ILE A 508 9.93 -2.30 21.53
CA ILE A 508 8.69 -1.55 21.45
C ILE A 508 9.00 -0.06 21.34
N VAL A 509 8.46 0.57 20.31
CA VAL A 509 8.44 2.01 20.15
C VAL A 509 7.13 2.53 20.72
N PRO A 510 7.16 3.33 21.81
CA PRO A 510 5.96 3.87 22.40
C PRO A 510 5.34 5.01 21.58
N VAL A 511 4.05 5.25 21.74
CA VAL A 511 3.44 6.53 21.39
C VAL A 511 3.85 7.56 22.46
N TYR A 512 4.94 8.26 22.22
CA TYR A 512 5.59 9.14 23.21
C TYR A 512 4.66 10.18 23.83
N GLY A 513 3.67 10.68 23.08
CA GLY A 513 2.68 11.63 23.59
C GLY A 513 1.88 11.06 24.76
N PHE A 514 1.40 9.82 24.65
CA PHE A 514 0.64 9.17 25.72
C PHE A 514 1.52 8.80 26.91
N VAL A 515 2.77 8.43 26.68
CA VAL A 515 3.72 8.15 27.77
C VAL A 515 4.02 9.43 28.57
N LYS A 516 4.26 10.56 27.91
CA LYS A 516 4.44 11.87 28.55
C LYS A 516 3.20 12.29 29.35
N GLN A 517 2.01 12.09 28.79
CA GLN A 517 0.76 12.38 29.49
C GLN A 517 0.63 11.53 30.76
N TYR A 518 0.87 10.21 30.66
CA TYR A 518 0.85 9.32 31.81
C TYR A 518 1.88 9.72 32.89
N ALA A 519 3.10 10.08 32.46
CA ALA A 519 4.13 10.59 33.39
C ALA A 519 3.67 11.81 34.15
N LYS A 520 3.06 12.78 33.47
CA LYS A 520 2.47 13.97 34.09
C LYS A 520 1.37 13.61 35.09
N GLU A 521 0.45 12.73 34.74
CA GLU A 521 -0.63 12.25 35.60
C GLU A 521 -0.12 11.51 36.86
N LYS A 522 1.03 10.85 36.77
CA LYS A 522 1.65 10.07 37.85
C LYS A 522 2.74 10.82 38.61
N GLY A 523 2.98 12.09 38.27
CA GLY A 523 4.03 12.89 38.88
C GLY A 523 5.44 12.32 38.70
N ILE A 524 5.74 11.76 37.51
CA ILE A 524 7.05 11.22 37.19
C ILE A 524 7.91 12.35 36.61
N GLU A 525 9.01 12.64 37.30
CA GLU A 525 10.04 13.57 36.84
C GLU A 525 11.09 12.80 36.02
N TYR A 526 11.56 13.38 34.92
CA TYR A 526 12.55 12.78 34.02
C TYR A 526 13.30 13.88 33.25
N LYS A 527 14.53 13.59 32.84
CA LYS A 527 15.39 14.54 32.11
C LYS A 527 15.17 14.41 30.60
N ASP A 528 15.09 13.18 30.12
CA ASP A 528 14.92 12.86 28.69
C ASP A 528 14.01 11.65 28.49
N MET A 529 13.76 11.30 27.24
CA MET A 529 12.88 10.18 26.90
C MET A 529 13.46 8.84 27.34
N ALA A 530 14.76 8.64 27.24
CA ALA A 530 15.40 7.38 27.61
C ALA A 530 15.20 7.09 29.11
N GLU A 531 15.47 8.08 29.99
CA GLU A 531 15.24 7.96 31.42
C GLU A 531 13.75 7.69 31.73
N LEU A 532 12.81 8.37 31.05
CA LEU A 532 11.38 8.12 31.24
C LEU A 532 11.00 6.70 30.92
N LEU A 533 11.49 6.14 29.81
CA LEU A 533 11.13 4.80 29.36
C LEU A 533 11.71 3.68 30.25
N GLU A 534 12.78 3.95 30.97
CA GLU A 534 13.36 3.03 31.97
C GLU A 534 12.65 3.12 33.33
N HIS A 535 11.79 4.12 33.54
CA HIS A 535 11.13 4.31 34.83
C HIS A 535 10.21 3.14 35.17
N PRO A 536 10.28 2.56 36.41
CA PRO A 536 9.54 1.34 36.79
C PRO A 536 8.02 1.42 36.59
N LYS A 537 7.41 2.59 36.82
CA LYS A 537 5.96 2.80 36.57
C LYS A 537 5.60 2.71 35.09
N ILE A 538 6.49 3.13 34.19
CA ILE A 538 6.29 3.05 32.73
C ILE A 538 6.44 1.60 32.30
N THR A 539 7.50 0.91 32.74
CA THR A 539 7.70 -0.52 32.45
C THR A 539 6.53 -1.35 32.95
N ALA A 540 6.03 -1.08 34.17
CA ALA A 540 4.85 -1.76 34.74
C ALA A 540 3.58 -1.51 33.93
N LEU A 541 3.38 -0.27 33.42
CA LEU A 541 2.26 0.06 32.53
C LEU A 541 2.28 -0.83 31.29
N PHE A 542 3.42 -0.86 30.57
CA PHE A 542 3.54 -1.67 29.35
C PHE A 542 3.41 -3.16 29.65
N ARG A 543 3.99 -3.67 30.74
CA ARG A 543 3.85 -5.07 31.16
C ARG A 543 2.39 -5.46 31.33
N ALA A 544 1.62 -4.70 32.09
CA ALA A 544 0.20 -4.99 32.32
C ALA A 544 -0.62 -5.00 31.03
N ARG A 545 -0.30 -4.12 30.08
CA ARG A 545 -0.99 -4.04 28.79
C ARG A 545 -0.63 -5.21 27.88
N ILE A 546 0.66 -5.53 27.77
CA ILE A 546 1.14 -6.68 27.02
C ILE A 546 0.51 -7.98 27.57
N ASP A 547 0.53 -8.17 28.90
CA ASP A 547 -0.03 -9.37 29.53
C ASP A 547 -1.53 -9.53 29.26
N THR A 548 -2.27 -8.43 29.19
CA THR A 548 -3.69 -8.45 28.84
C THR A 548 -3.90 -8.86 27.38
N LEU A 549 -3.14 -8.27 26.44
CA LEU A 549 -3.34 -8.49 25.01
C LEU A 549 -2.84 -9.85 24.53
N GLN A 550 -1.84 -10.41 25.18
CA GLN A 550 -1.24 -11.69 24.78
C GLN A 550 -1.89 -12.93 25.39
N GLN A 551 -2.96 -12.79 26.21
CA GLN A 551 -3.61 -13.94 26.89
C GLN A 551 -4.12 -15.04 25.94
N GLN A 552 -4.47 -14.68 24.72
CA GLN A 552 -4.95 -15.64 23.72
C GLN A 552 -3.84 -16.49 23.07
N PHE A 553 -2.57 -16.10 23.23
CA PHE A 553 -1.43 -16.81 22.67
C PHE A 553 -0.94 -17.89 23.63
N ALA A 554 -0.39 -18.98 23.08
CA ALA A 554 0.20 -20.04 23.90
C ALA A 554 1.35 -19.50 24.77
N HIS A 555 1.54 -20.10 25.93
CA HIS A 555 2.51 -19.59 26.92
C HIS A 555 3.94 -19.44 26.37
N TYR A 556 4.34 -20.29 25.40
CA TYR A 556 5.65 -20.22 24.77
C TYR A 556 5.75 -19.10 23.71
N GLU A 557 4.64 -18.59 23.21
CA GLU A 557 4.56 -17.45 22.25
C GLU A 557 4.53 -16.10 22.98
N GLN A 558 4.20 -16.09 24.27
CA GLN A 558 4.04 -14.85 25.03
C GLN A 558 5.38 -14.15 25.29
N ILE A 559 5.37 -12.83 25.15
CA ILE A 559 6.53 -11.97 25.40
C ILE A 559 6.91 -12.02 26.88
N LYS A 560 8.12 -12.48 27.16
CA LYS A 560 8.66 -12.56 28.52
C LYS A 560 9.41 -11.30 28.94
N ARG A 561 10.17 -10.71 28.01
CA ARG A 561 10.94 -9.48 28.24
C ARG A 561 10.72 -8.49 27.09
N PHE A 562 10.82 -7.23 27.34
CA PHE A 562 10.76 -6.18 26.32
C PHE A 562 11.64 -5.00 26.71
N THR A 563 12.02 -4.23 25.70
CA THR A 563 12.69 -2.94 25.85
C THR A 563 11.92 -1.87 25.11
N LEU A 564 11.70 -0.72 25.76
CA LEU A 564 11.10 0.46 25.18
C LEU A 564 12.18 1.29 24.50
N LEU A 565 11.97 1.65 23.23
CA LEU A 565 12.95 2.39 22.43
C LEU A 565 12.66 3.91 22.48
N PRO A 566 13.68 4.76 22.67
CA PRO A 566 13.53 6.21 22.67
C PRO A 566 13.37 6.83 21.29
N GLU A 567 13.64 6.07 20.23
CA GLU A 567 13.54 6.47 18.83
C GLU A 567 12.76 5.44 18.02
N PRO A 568 11.98 5.88 17.01
CA PRO A 568 11.23 4.97 16.14
C PRO A 568 12.16 4.21 15.18
N PHE A 569 11.70 3.05 14.70
CA PHE A 569 12.32 2.39 13.54
C PHE A 569 12.16 3.29 12.31
N SER A 570 13.19 3.37 11.48
CA SER A 570 13.20 4.25 10.33
C SER A 570 13.76 3.62 9.05
N MET A 571 13.38 4.20 7.90
CA MET A 571 13.94 3.83 6.60
C MET A 571 15.40 4.29 6.48
N GLU A 572 15.76 5.43 7.07
CA GLU A 572 17.11 5.98 7.05
C GLU A 572 18.12 5.05 7.72
N LYS A 573 17.73 4.41 8.84
CA LYS A 573 18.52 3.38 9.51
C LYS A 573 18.43 2.01 8.80
N GLY A 574 17.67 1.92 7.71
CA GLY A 574 17.45 0.68 6.98
C GLY A 574 16.56 -0.34 7.70
N GLU A 575 15.90 0.03 8.78
CA GLU A 575 15.09 -0.83 9.65
C GLU A 575 13.71 -1.12 9.08
N LEU A 576 13.22 -0.22 8.23
CA LEU A 576 11.95 -0.33 7.51
C LEU A 576 12.19 -0.44 6.00
N THR A 577 11.28 -1.13 5.33
CA THR A 577 11.18 -1.07 3.86
C THR A 577 10.52 0.24 3.44
N ASN A 578 10.55 0.54 2.13
CA ASN A 578 9.82 1.69 1.56
C ASN A 578 8.29 1.60 1.76
N THR A 579 7.78 0.43 2.11
CA THR A 579 6.37 0.18 2.49
C THR A 579 6.16 0.11 4.01
N LEU A 580 7.13 0.61 4.79
CA LEU A 580 7.12 0.65 6.26
C LEU A 580 7.04 -0.73 6.95
N LYS A 581 7.42 -1.81 6.26
CA LYS A 581 7.55 -3.15 6.86
C LYS A 581 8.91 -3.31 7.54
N LEU A 582 8.94 -3.95 8.70
CA LEU A 582 10.18 -4.22 9.43
C LEU A 582 11.14 -5.10 8.62
N LYS A 583 12.39 -4.66 8.53
CA LYS A 583 13.52 -5.49 8.07
C LYS A 583 14.16 -6.17 9.27
N ARG A 584 13.58 -7.28 9.70
CA ARG A 584 13.97 -8.00 10.93
C ARG A 584 15.46 -8.27 11.07
N PRO A 585 16.19 -8.72 10.03
CA PRO A 585 17.64 -8.92 10.14
C PRO A 585 18.42 -7.63 10.44
N VAL A 586 17.96 -6.49 9.92
CA VAL A 586 18.57 -5.18 10.17
C VAL A 586 18.29 -4.73 11.59
N VAL A 587 17.03 -4.85 12.04
CA VAL A 587 16.65 -4.53 13.43
C VAL A 587 17.43 -5.38 14.40
N ALA A 588 17.52 -6.70 14.17
CA ALA A 588 18.28 -7.61 15.02
C ALA A 588 19.77 -7.23 15.11
N ARG A 589 20.36 -6.76 14.01
CA ARG A 589 21.74 -6.30 13.97
C ARG A 589 21.93 -4.96 14.67
N ASN A 590 21.08 -3.96 14.37
CA ASN A 590 21.21 -2.61 14.91
C ASN A 590 20.99 -2.56 16.43
N TYR A 591 20.12 -3.42 16.95
CA TYR A 591 19.77 -3.48 18.38
C TYR A 591 20.37 -4.69 19.09
N LYS A 592 21.43 -5.31 18.52
CA LYS A 592 22.02 -6.55 19.04
C LYS A 592 22.33 -6.49 20.54
N GLU A 593 22.99 -5.43 21.01
CA GLU A 593 23.35 -5.27 22.43
C GLU A 593 22.12 -5.15 23.33
N VAL A 594 21.10 -4.42 22.90
CA VAL A 594 19.82 -4.26 23.61
C VAL A 594 19.09 -5.60 23.69
N ILE A 595 19.08 -6.33 22.57
CA ILE A 595 18.47 -7.65 22.48
C ILE A 595 19.20 -8.63 23.42
N ASP A 596 20.53 -8.70 23.33
CA ASP A 596 21.31 -9.67 24.14
C ASP A 596 21.10 -9.45 25.64
N LYS A 597 21.03 -8.19 26.11
CA LYS A 597 20.67 -7.85 27.51
C LYS A 597 19.32 -8.41 27.96
N MET A 598 18.34 -8.54 27.07
CA MET A 598 17.05 -9.14 27.41
C MET A 598 17.15 -10.65 27.68
N TYR A 599 18.25 -11.31 27.27
CA TYR A 599 18.47 -12.74 27.44
C TYR A 599 19.57 -13.08 28.47
N GLU A 600 20.23 -12.06 29.01
CA GLU A 600 21.12 -12.23 30.18
C GLU A 600 20.29 -12.59 31.43
N GLU A 601 20.82 -13.47 32.27
CA GLU A 601 20.13 -14.01 33.47
C GLU A 601 19.95 -12.95 34.55
#